data_8356e9beaa4de5fa5daa1fff2615849f
#
_entry.id   8356e9beaa4de5fa5daa1fff2615849f
#
_cell.length_a   1.000
_cell.length_b   1.000
_cell.length_c   1.000
_cell.angle_alpha   90.00
_cell.angle_beta   90.00
_cell.angle_gamma   90.00
#
_symmetry.space_group_name_H-M   'P 1'
#
loop_
_entity.id
_entity.type
_entity.pdbx_description
1 polymer ?
#
loop_
_entity_poly.entity_id
_entity_poly.type
_entity_poly.pdbx_seq_one_letter_code
_entity_poly.pdbx_strand_id
1 'polypeptide(L)'
;AFRRLAGHAPQCQPADLALALTTLWLGRLCNRMDYAAGFIFMRRMGSAALTSTGPVLNVLPLAVHIDARETLADLAMRLAGQLKKMRRHQRYDAEQIVRDSGKAAGDEPLFGPVLNVKVFDYQLDIDGVEAVTHTLATGPVNDLELALFPDETGGLSLEILANKARYDEAELRRHM
;
A
#
# COMPACT_ATOMS: atom_id res chain seq x y z
N ALA A 1 -17.23 -7.15 8.73
CA ALA A 1 -17.48 -6.98 7.28
C ALA A 1 -16.40 -7.68 6.46
N PHE A 2 -15.11 -7.36 6.64
CA PHE A 2 -13.99 -7.88 5.83
C PHE A 2 -13.86 -9.42 5.87
N ARG A 3 -13.90 -10.06 7.06
CA ARG A 3 -13.85 -11.53 7.18
C ARG A 3 -14.94 -12.25 6.38
N ARG A 4 -16.15 -11.68 6.36
CA ARG A 4 -17.27 -12.24 5.57
C ARG A 4 -16.99 -12.12 4.08
N LEU A 5 -16.43 -11.00 3.65
CA LEU A 5 -16.02 -10.79 2.26
C LEU A 5 -14.90 -11.77 1.85
N ALA A 6 -13.88 -11.93 2.69
CA ALA A 6 -12.81 -12.90 2.46
C ALA A 6 -13.34 -14.34 2.35
N GLY A 7 -14.36 -14.70 3.13
CA GLY A 7 -15.03 -16.01 3.03
C GLY A 7 -15.73 -16.25 1.68
N HIS A 8 -16.10 -15.20 0.94
CA HIS A 8 -16.69 -15.33 -0.42
C HIS A 8 -15.63 -15.36 -1.53
N ALA A 9 -14.36 -15.15 -1.21
CA ALA A 9 -13.26 -15.19 -2.17
C ALA A 9 -12.08 -16.02 -1.64
N PRO A 10 -12.28 -17.33 -1.38
CA PRO A 10 -11.27 -18.20 -0.77
C PRO A 10 -10.01 -18.37 -1.60
N GLN A 11 -10.06 -18.06 -2.90
CA GLN A 11 -8.93 -18.08 -3.82
C GLN A 11 -7.98 -16.89 -3.65
N CYS A 12 -8.40 -15.83 -2.93
CA CYS A 12 -7.62 -14.61 -2.73
C CYS A 12 -6.99 -14.60 -1.33
N GLN A 13 -5.78 -14.09 -1.22
CA GLN A 13 -5.21 -13.78 0.09
C GLN A 13 -5.93 -12.57 0.70
N PRO A 14 -6.14 -12.51 2.02
CA PRO A 14 -6.78 -11.37 2.67
C PRO A 14 -6.12 -10.03 2.35
N ALA A 15 -4.78 -9.99 2.28
CA ALA A 15 -4.02 -8.80 1.93
C ALA A 15 -4.31 -8.31 0.50
N ASP A 16 -4.47 -9.24 -0.46
CA ASP A 16 -4.77 -8.89 -1.86
C ASP A 16 -6.21 -8.35 -1.99
N LEU A 17 -7.16 -8.92 -1.24
CA LEU A 17 -8.53 -8.40 -1.17
C LEU A 17 -8.59 -7.01 -0.55
N ALA A 18 -7.83 -6.79 0.53
CA ALA A 18 -7.75 -5.48 1.16
C ALA A 18 -7.14 -4.44 0.23
N LEU A 19 -6.07 -4.81 -0.49
CA LEU A 19 -5.47 -3.95 -1.50
C LEU A 19 -6.47 -3.62 -2.62
N ALA A 20 -7.22 -4.60 -3.11
CA ALA A 20 -8.24 -4.39 -4.13
C ALA A 20 -9.36 -3.46 -3.66
N LEU A 21 -9.83 -3.63 -2.42
CA LEU A 21 -10.79 -2.72 -1.81
C LEU A 21 -10.26 -1.29 -1.72
N THR A 22 -9.01 -1.15 -1.26
CA THR A 22 -8.38 0.16 -1.10
C THR A 22 -8.19 0.85 -2.45
N THR A 23 -7.76 0.11 -3.47
CA THR A 23 -7.63 0.68 -4.82
C THR A 23 -8.99 1.04 -5.42
N LEU A 24 -10.02 0.22 -5.24
CA LEU A 24 -11.38 0.53 -5.68
C LEU A 24 -11.94 1.78 -4.98
N TRP A 25 -11.72 1.88 -3.66
CA TRP A 25 -12.13 3.04 -2.87
C TRP A 25 -11.43 4.32 -3.35
N LEU A 26 -10.10 4.30 -3.56
CA LEU A 26 -9.34 5.43 -4.11
C LEU A 26 -9.86 5.85 -5.49
N GLY A 27 -10.07 4.90 -6.40
CA GLY A 27 -10.58 5.18 -7.73
C GLY A 27 -11.95 5.87 -7.70
N ARG A 28 -12.84 5.44 -6.79
CA ARG A 28 -14.15 6.07 -6.58
C ARG A 28 -14.03 7.46 -5.95
N LEU A 29 -13.16 7.61 -4.94
CA LEU A 29 -12.92 8.89 -4.28
C LEU A 29 -12.43 9.95 -5.27
N CYS A 30 -11.49 9.58 -6.15
CA CYS A 30 -10.92 10.48 -7.15
C CYS A 30 -11.71 10.51 -8.46
N ASN A 31 -12.80 9.75 -8.59
CA ASN A 31 -13.56 9.55 -9.82
C ASN A 31 -12.66 9.16 -11.01
N ARG A 32 -11.73 8.24 -10.78
CA ARG A 32 -10.79 7.73 -11.78
C ARG A 32 -10.79 6.20 -11.79
N MET A 33 -10.94 5.64 -12.99
CA MET A 33 -10.87 4.18 -13.19
C MET A 33 -9.46 3.73 -13.57
N ASP A 34 -8.64 4.65 -14.09
CA ASP A 34 -7.24 4.46 -14.44
C ASP A 34 -6.38 5.45 -13.69
N TYR A 35 -5.43 4.95 -12.90
CA TYR A 35 -4.48 5.78 -12.17
C TYR A 35 -3.23 4.98 -11.76
N ALA A 36 -2.20 5.67 -11.32
CA ALA A 36 -1.02 5.06 -10.71
C ALA A 36 -1.00 5.35 -9.20
N ALA A 37 -0.70 4.31 -8.42
CA ALA A 37 -0.39 4.42 -6.99
C ALA A 37 1.06 3.95 -6.75
N GLY A 38 1.76 4.56 -5.80
CA GLY A 38 3.02 4.03 -5.32
C GLY A 38 2.77 2.77 -4.51
N PHE A 39 3.54 1.71 -4.72
CA PHE A 39 3.50 0.51 -3.88
C PHE A 39 4.85 0.29 -3.22
N ILE A 40 4.85 0.13 -1.89
CA ILE A 40 6.09 -0.06 -1.12
C ILE A 40 6.53 -1.51 -1.20
N PHE A 41 7.76 -1.72 -1.69
CA PHE A 41 8.42 -3.02 -1.68
C PHE A 41 9.55 -3.03 -0.65
N MET A 42 9.52 -4.00 0.27
CA MET A 42 10.67 -4.31 1.10
C MET A 42 11.71 -5.09 0.29
N ARG A 43 12.86 -4.45 0.00
CA ARG A 43 13.95 -5.03 -0.82
C ARG A 43 14.84 -6.03 -0.07
N ARG A 44 14.48 -6.43 1.15
CA ARG A 44 15.30 -7.31 2.01
C ARG A 44 15.28 -8.75 1.56
N MET A 45 14.11 -9.26 1.16
CA MET A 45 13.92 -10.66 0.81
C MET A 45 14.81 -11.08 -0.36
N GLY A 46 15.61 -12.14 -0.17
CA GLY A 46 16.54 -12.65 -1.18
C GLY A 46 17.72 -11.72 -1.47
N SER A 47 18.12 -10.87 -0.53
CA SER A 47 19.27 -9.98 -0.66
C SER A 47 20.15 -9.99 0.59
N ALA A 48 21.38 -9.52 0.47
CA ALA A 48 22.30 -9.33 1.60
C ALA A 48 21.76 -8.35 2.66
N ALA A 49 20.77 -7.54 2.30
CA ALA A 49 20.11 -6.62 3.21
C ALA A 49 19.16 -7.30 4.22
N LEU A 50 18.97 -8.61 4.15
CA LEU A 50 18.10 -9.34 5.08
C LEU A 50 18.52 -9.14 6.54
N THR A 51 19.82 -9.08 6.79
CA THR A 51 20.42 -8.91 8.13
C THR A 51 20.86 -7.48 8.42
N SER A 52 20.68 -6.53 7.48
CA SER A 52 21.09 -5.15 7.72
C SER A 52 20.07 -4.40 8.55
N THR A 53 20.55 -3.51 9.43
CA THR A 53 19.74 -2.56 10.17
C THR A 53 19.48 -1.32 9.30
N GLY A 54 18.28 -0.77 9.40
CA GLY A 54 17.88 0.43 8.66
C GLY A 54 16.86 0.16 7.53
N PRO A 55 16.26 1.19 6.95
CA PRO A 55 15.24 1.04 5.92
C PRO A 55 15.85 0.54 4.60
N VAL A 56 15.30 -0.53 4.06
CA VAL A 56 15.63 -1.06 2.72
C VAL A 56 14.34 -1.27 1.97
N LEU A 57 13.86 -0.23 1.34
CA LEU A 57 12.59 -0.24 0.61
C LEU A 57 12.74 0.48 -0.74
N ASN A 58 11.75 0.29 -1.58
CA ASN A 58 11.55 1.04 -2.81
C ASN A 58 10.06 1.27 -3.02
N VAL A 59 9.69 2.39 -3.62
CA VAL A 59 8.29 2.69 -3.97
C VAL A 59 8.18 2.69 -5.48
N LEU A 60 7.42 1.74 -6.02
CA LEU A 60 7.26 1.57 -7.46
C LEU A 60 5.84 1.92 -7.90
N PRO A 61 5.67 2.51 -9.09
CA PRO A 61 4.36 2.83 -9.62
C PRO A 61 3.57 1.56 -9.97
N LEU A 62 2.46 1.36 -9.27
CA LEU A 62 1.45 0.32 -9.54
C LEU A 62 0.37 0.95 -10.41
N ALA A 63 0.26 0.51 -11.65
CA ALA A 63 -0.85 0.90 -12.52
C ALA A 63 -2.13 0.20 -12.05
N VAL A 64 -3.14 0.97 -11.69
CA VAL A 64 -4.46 0.50 -11.30
C VAL A 64 -5.44 0.79 -12.42
N HIS A 65 -6.14 -0.25 -12.86
CA HIS A 65 -7.27 -0.16 -13.76
C HIS A 65 -8.49 -0.79 -13.06
N ILE A 66 -9.63 -0.14 -13.08
CA ILE A 66 -10.87 -0.63 -12.47
C ILE A 66 -11.91 -0.83 -13.59
N ASP A 67 -12.26 -2.08 -13.86
CA ASP A 67 -13.39 -2.40 -14.75
C ASP A 67 -14.66 -2.62 -13.90
N ALA A 68 -15.72 -1.87 -14.20
CA ALA A 68 -17.00 -1.97 -13.49
C ALA A 68 -17.68 -3.34 -13.64
N ARG A 69 -17.24 -4.17 -14.61
CA ARG A 69 -17.73 -5.54 -14.84
C ARG A 69 -16.90 -6.61 -14.12
N GLU A 70 -15.74 -6.24 -13.59
CA GLU A 70 -14.83 -7.13 -12.88
C GLU A 70 -15.34 -7.34 -11.45
N THR A 71 -15.26 -8.56 -10.94
CA THR A 71 -15.53 -8.80 -9.52
C THR A 71 -14.36 -8.32 -8.66
N LEU A 72 -14.61 -8.07 -7.37
CA LEU A 72 -13.52 -7.72 -6.44
C LEU A 72 -12.45 -8.81 -6.35
N ALA A 73 -12.84 -10.08 -6.45
CA ALA A 73 -11.92 -11.20 -6.44
C ALA A 73 -11.01 -11.20 -7.70
N ASP A 74 -11.58 -10.88 -8.87
CA ASP A 74 -10.80 -10.79 -10.11
C ASP A 74 -9.82 -9.62 -10.04
N LEU A 75 -10.25 -8.47 -9.54
CA LEU A 75 -9.38 -7.32 -9.29
C LEU A 75 -8.23 -7.69 -8.34
N ALA A 76 -8.53 -8.38 -7.24
CA ALA A 76 -7.53 -8.82 -6.28
C ALA A 76 -6.49 -9.77 -6.90
N MET A 77 -6.95 -10.79 -7.65
CA MET A 77 -6.07 -11.73 -8.34
C MET A 77 -5.21 -11.02 -9.40
N ARG A 78 -5.78 -10.09 -10.15
CA ARG A 78 -5.06 -9.31 -11.16
C ARG A 78 -3.99 -8.42 -10.55
N LEU A 79 -4.30 -7.69 -9.46
CA LEU A 79 -3.33 -6.88 -8.72
C LEU A 79 -2.22 -7.76 -8.11
N ALA A 80 -2.55 -8.88 -7.50
CA ALA A 80 -1.58 -9.84 -6.96
C ALA A 80 -0.63 -10.35 -8.05
N GLY A 81 -1.15 -10.68 -9.23
CA GLY A 81 -0.36 -11.09 -10.39
C GLY A 81 0.59 -9.99 -10.87
N GLN A 82 0.11 -8.74 -10.88
CA GLN A 82 0.90 -7.56 -11.23
C GLN A 82 2.02 -7.31 -10.22
N LEU A 83 1.72 -7.34 -8.91
CA LEU A 83 2.72 -7.20 -7.84
C LEU A 83 3.77 -8.31 -7.89
N LYS A 84 3.37 -9.55 -8.21
CA LYS A 84 4.32 -10.66 -8.39
C LYS A 84 5.31 -10.38 -9.54
N LYS A 85 4.86 -9.78 -10.63
CA LYS A 85 5.74 -9.36 -11.74
C LYS A 85 6.65 -8.22 -11.30
N MET A 86 6.10 -7.17 -10.66
CA MET A 86 6.85 -6.01 -10.18
C MET A 86 7.93 -6.40 -9.16
N ARG A 87 7.67 -7.39 -8.30
CA ARG A 87 8.63 -7.89 -7.31
C ARG A 87 9.94 -8.39 -7.94
N ARG A 88 9.91 -8.89 -9.15
CA ARG A 88 11.13 -9.31 -9.88
C ARG A 88 12.01 -8.11 -10.23
N HIS A 89 11.43 -6.92 -10.35
CA HIS A 89 12.07 -5.66 -10.72
C HIS A 89 12.16 -4.67 -9.54
N GLN A 90 11.85 -5.09 -8.32
CA GLN A 90 11.79 -4.22 -7.14
C GLN A 90 13.10 -3.49 -6.81
N ARG A 91 14.21 -3.92 -7.43
CA ARG A 91 15.53 -3.27 -7.28
C ARG A 91 15.76 -2.12 -8.26
N TYR A 92 14.89 -1.98 -9.25
CA TYR A 92 14.97 -0.88 -10.19
C TYR A 92 14.58 0.40 -9.48
N ASP A 93 15.45 1.40 -9.54
CA ASP A 93 15.29 2.62 -8.76
C ASP A 93 14.11 3.44 -9.27
N ALA A 94 13.26 3.94 -8.36
CA ALA A 94 12.13 4.78 -8.70
C ALA A 94 12.56 6.08 -9.42
N GLU A 95 13.69 6.67 -9.02
CA GLU A 95 14.25 7.84 -9.72
C GLU A 95 14.70 7.51 -11.15
N GLN A 96 15.21 6.28 -11.37
CA GLN A 96 15.55 5.85 -12.72
C GLN A 96 14.31 5.70 -13.59
N ILE A 97 13.18 5.22 -13.05
CA ILE A 97 11.90 5.18 -13.78
C ILE A 97 11.48 6.58 -14.21
N VAL A 98 11.63 7.58 -13.33
CA VAL A 98 11.33 8.99 -13.69
C VAL A 98 12.22 9.44 -14.86
N ARG A 99 13.54 9.21 -14.78
CA ARG A 99 14.47 9.58 -15.87
C ARG A 99 14.13 8.89 -17.18
N ASP A 100 13.86 7.58 -17.13
CA ASP A 100 13.56 6.78 -18.33
C ASP A 100 12.19 7.11 -18.94
N SER A 101 11.27 7.65 -18.15
CA SER A 101 9.97 8.12 -18.63
C SER A 101 10.04 9.48 -19.36
N GLY A 102 11.23 10.08 -19.43
CA GLY A 102 11.43 11.40 -20.03
C GLY A 102 10.87 12.57 -19.23
N LYS A 103 10.46 12.34 -17.99
CA LYS A 103 9.97 13.38 -17.09
C LYS A 103 11.13 14.21 -16.54
N ALA A 104 10.96 15.53 -16.54
CA ALA A 104 11.92 16.47 -15.95
C ALA A 104 11.67 16.62 -14.43
N ALA A 105 12.69 17.15 -13.73
CA ALA A 105 12.53 17.56 -12.35
C ALA A 105 11.48 18.69 -12.27
N GLY A 106 10.40 18.45 -11.52
CA GLY A 106 9.27 19.39 -11.39
C GLY A 106 8.01 19.01 -12.17
N ASP A 107 8.07 17.99 -13.02
CA ASP A 107 6.88 17.41 -13.65
C ASP A 107 6.00 16.71 -12.60
N GLU A 108 4.74 16.43 -12.99
CA GLU A 108 3.84 15.64 -12.14
C GLU A 108 4.49 14.31 -11.72
N PRO A 109 4.39 13.93 -10.43
CA PRO A 109 4.94 12.68 -9.95
C PRO A 109 4.32 11.48 -10.69
N LEU A 110 5.05 10.35 -10.73
CA LEU A 110 4.56 9.12 -11.37
C LEU A 110 3.30 8.56 -10.71
N PHE A 111 3.07 8.90 -9.45
CA PHE A 111 1.91 8.49 -8.66
C PHE A 111 1.63 9.53 -7.57
N GLY A 112 0.38 9.62 -7.11
CA GLY A 112 -0.01 10.42 -5.96
C GLY A 112 -0.03 9.57 -4.68
N PRO A 113 -1.08 8.74 -4.47
CA PRO A 113 -1.22 7.94 -3.26
C PRO A 113 -0.19 6.81 -3.21
N VAL A 114 0.24 6.47 -1.99
CA VAL A 114 1.15 5.35 -1.71
C VAL A 114 0.40 4.27 -0.93
N LEU A 115 0.57 3.03 -1.35
CA LEU A 115 -0.01 1.84 -0.74
C LEU A 115 1.07 1.05 0.00
N ASN A 116 0.86 0.80 1.28
CA ASN A 116 1.79 0.11 2.16
C ASN A 116 1.09 -1.10 2.80
N VAL A 117 1.40 -2.30 2.35
CA VAL A 117 0.85 -3.54 2.92
C VAL A 117 1.86 -4.11 3.90
N LYS A 118 1.59 -3.93 5.19
CA LYS A 118 2.44 -4.37 6.30
C LYS A 118 1.90 -5.71 6.81
N VAL A 119 2.52 -6.81 6.42
CA VAL A 119 2.09 -8.17 6.79
C VAL A 119 2.78 -8.72 8.04
N PHE A 120 3.41 -7.87 8.83
CA PHE A 120 4.13 -8.25 10.04
C PHE A 120 3.50 -7.61 11.27
N ASP A 121 3.56 -8.36 12.37
CA ASP A 121 3.14 -7.90 13.67
C ASP A 121 4.20 -6.94 14.26
N TYR A 122 3.71 -5.86 14.87
CA TYR A 122 4.54 -4.90 15.60
C TYR A 122 4.53 -5.14 17.11
N GLN A 123 3.89 -6.21 17.57
CA GLN A 123 3.89 -6.53 18.99
C GLN A 123 5.29 -6.92 19.43
N LEU A 124 5.78 -6.23 20.46
CA LEU A 124 7.03 -6.57 21.12
C LEU A 124 6.69 -7.64 22.18
N ASP A 125 7.15 -8.85 21.94
CA ASP A 125 7.09 -9.92 22.94
C ASP A 125 8.33 -9.79 23.85
N ILE A 126 8.12 -9.24 25.03
CA ILE A 126 9.14 -9.13 26.07
C ILE A 126 8.64 -9.95 27.26
N ASP A 127 9.36 -11.01 27.59
CA ASP A 127 8.98 -11.97 28.63
C ASP A 127 8.53 -11.29 29.94
N GLY A 128 7.27 -11.52 30.31
CA GLY A 128 6.64 -10.97 31.52
C GLY A 128 6.27 -9.49 31.48
N VAL A 129 6.36 -8.82 30.30
CA VAL A 129 6.02 -7.41 30.15
C VAL A 129 5.00 -7.22 29.03
N GLU A 130 3.88 -6.58 29.33
CA GLU A 130 2.96 -6.09 28.30
C GLU A 130 3.55 -4.83 27.63
N ALA A 131 3.89 -4.95 26.35
CA ALA A 131 4.49 -3.86 25.60
C ALA A 131 3.49 -3.28 24.60
N VAL A 132 3.39 -1.94 24.54
CA VAL A 132 2.58 -1.20 23.57
C VAL A 132 3.48 -0.35 22.71
N THR A 133 3.35 -0.50 21.39
CA THR A 133 4.12 0.30 20.44
C THR A 133 3.34 1.55 20.04
N HIS A 134 3.92 2.74 20.24
CA HIS A 134 3.36 4.01 19.81
C HIS A 134 4.21 4.60 18.69
N THR A 135 3.59 4.91 17.56
CA THR A 135 4.25 5.66 16.48
C THR A 135 4.32 7.13 16.84
N LEU A 136 5.51 7.64 17.15
CA LEU A 136 5.73 9.04 17.52
C LEU A 136 5.85 9.97 16.32
N ALA A 137 6.39 9.47 15.21
CA ALA A 137 6.57 10.22 13.98
C ALA A 137 6.52 9.29 12.76
N THR A 138 5.96 9.80 11.69
CA THR A 138 6.02 9.18 10.36
C THR A 138 6.90 10.03 9.45
N GLY A 139 7.40 9.45 8.37
CA GLY A 139 8.12 10.21 7.35
C GLY A 139 7.22 11.24 6.64
N PRO A 140 7.78 12.06 5.75
CA PRO A 140 7.02 13.02 4.98
C PRO A 140 6.04 12.30 4.04
N VAL A 141 4.78 12.75 4.03
CA VAL A 141 3.74 12.26 3.14
C VAL A 141 3.50 13.32 2.07
N ASN A 142 3.78 12.97 0.81
CA ASN A 142 3.64 13.92 -0.31
C ASN A 142 2.19 14.09 -0.76
N ASP A 143 1.38 13.05 -0.64
CA ASP A 143 -0.04 13.03 -0.99
C ASP A 143 -0.83 12.26 0.07
N LEU A 144 -1.18 11.03 -0.18
CA LEU A 144 -1.78 10.09 0.77
C LEU A 144 -0.89 8.84 0.92
N GLU A 145 -0.75 8.33 2.12
CA GLU A 145 -0.25 6.98 2.35
C GLU A 145 -1.35 6.16 3.05
N LEU A 146 -1.65 4.99 2.48
CA LEU A 146 -2.62 4.05 2.99
C LEU A 146 -1.88 2.79 3.44
N ALA A 147 -1.79 2.60 4.75
CA ALA A 147 -1.13 1.46 5.34
C ALA A 147 -2.16 0.42 5.80
N LEU A 148 -2.03 -0.79 5.27
CA LEU A 148 -2.82 -1.97 5.64
C LEU A 148 -1.98 -2.86 6.53
N PHE A 149 -2.50 -3.25 7.67
CA PHE A 149 -1.82 -4.16 8.61
C PHE A 149 -2.81 -5.06 9.35
N PRO A 150 -2.38 -6.25 9.81
CA PRO A 150 -3.20 -7.12 10.64
C PRO A 150 -3.60 -6.41 11.93
N ASP A 151 -4.84 -6.61 12.38
CA ASP A 151 -5.28 -6.18 13.69
C ASP A 151 -5.25 -7.35 14.70
N GLU A 152 -5.31 -7.04 16.00
CA GLU A 152 -5.28 -7.99 17.10
C GLU A 152 -6.43 -9.02 17.06
N THR A 153 -7.51 -8.72 16.32
CA THR A 153 -8.67 -9.60 16.16
C THR A 153 -8.53 -10.54 14.98
N GLY A 154 -7.40 -10.51 14.25
CA GLY A 154 -7.16 -11.24 13.00
C GLY A 154 -7.95 -10.66 11.82
N GLY A 155 -8.37 -9.40 11.91
CA GLY A 155 -8.86 -8.58 10.82
C GLY A 155 -7.74 -7.78 10.15
N LEU A 156 -8.13 -6.74 9.44
CA LEU A 156 -7.20 -5.78 8.84
C LEU A 156 -7.59 -4.37 9.25
N SER A 157 -6.60 -3.60 9.66
CA SER A 157 -6.71 -2.16 9.92
C SER A 157 -6.15 -1.37 8.74
N LEU A 158 -6.78 -0.24 8.48
CA LEU A 158 -6.33 0.74 7.51
C LEU A 158 -5.97 2.03 8.24
N GLU A 159 -4.73 2.47 8.11
CA GLU A 159 -4.25 3.77 8.54
C GLU A 159 -4.11 4.68 7.33
N ILE A 160 -4.60 5.90 7.44
CA ILE A 160 -4.48 6.91 6.39
C ILE A 160 -3.63 8.08 6.92
N LEU A 161 -2.51 8.30 6.26
CA LEU A 161 -1.66 9.46 6.48
C LEU A 161 -1.81 10.41 5.29
N ALA A 162 -1.97 11.68 5.56
CA ALA A 162 -2.23 12.67 4.53
C ALA A 162 -1.35 13.92 4.65
N ASN A 163 -1.03 14.52 3.53
CA ASN A 163 -0.35 15.81 3.50
C ASN A 163 -1.31 16.92 3.92
N LYS A 164 -1.04 17.57 5.04
CA LYS A 164 -1.87 18.65 5.61
C LYS A 164 -2.05 19.86 4.68
N ALA A 165 -1.16 20.04 3.71
CA ALA A 165 -1.29 21.12 2.73
C ALA A 165 -2.29 20.79 1.60
N ARG A 166 -2.72 19.52 1.49
CA ARG A 166 -3.62 19.05 0.44
C ARG A 166 -4.97 18.57 0.94
N TYR A 167 -5.02 18.06 2.18
CA TYR A 167 -6.20 17.41 2.75
C TYR A 167 -6.58 18.02 4.10
N ASP A 168 -7.85 18.29 4.28
CA ASP A 168 -8.42 18.66 5.56
C ASP A 168 -8.75 17.40 6.39
N GLU A 169 -8.47 17.45 7.70
CA GLU A 169 -8.77 16.35 8.61
C GLU A 169 -10.28 16.00 8.64
N ALA A 170 -11.15 17.01 8.58
CA ALA A 170 -12.60 16.80 8.56
C ALA A 170 -13.05 16.09 7.28
N GLU A 171 -12.40 16.33 6.15
CA GLU A 171 -12.64 15.64 4.90
C GLU A 171 -12.22 14.17 5.00
N LEU A 172 -11.02 13.91 5.49
CA LEU A 172 -10.53 12.54 5.68
C LEU A 172 -11.45 11.72 6.59
N ARG A 173 -11.90 12.30 7.71
CA ARG A 173 -12.82 11.63 8.64
C ARG A 173 -14.18 11.30 8.02
N ARG A 174 -14.63 12.04 7.02
CA ARG A 174 -15.89 11.74 6.31
C ARG A 174 -15.76 10.54 5.36
N HIS A 175 -14.54 10.18 4.98
CA HIS A 175 -14.26 9.09 4.04
C HIS A 175 -13.77 7.80 4.74
N MET A 176 -13.56 7.84 6.05
CA MET A 176 -13.24 6.68 6.90
C MET A 176 -14.50 6.06 7.48
#